data_8a01f1dec5853992bdb9fede90b4a537
#
_entry.id   8a01f1dec5853992bdb9fede90b4a537
#
_cell.length_a   1.000
_cell.length_b   1.000
_cell.length_c   1.000
_cell.angle_alpha   90.00
_cell.angle_beta   90.00
_cell.angle_gamma   90.00
#
_symmetry.space_group_name_H-M   'P 1'
#
loop_
_entity.id
_entity.type
_entity.pdbx_description
1 polymer ?
#
loop_
_entity_poly.entity_id
_entity_poly.type
_entity_poly.pdbx_seq_one_letter_code
_entity_poly.pdbx_strand_id
1 'polypeptide(L)'
;IYKFNSFLNIEHHKKRISNLLWNKKYRTAQRLIKYVDKDHQKLYEARIGLISFAGGVDELISKVPKYLKDDPGLVHDRINWRIKKKKFSSALDLLTKINKTSSQDLERPDKFWKLKNYSIRKLIDERRFDEAYRLTINHGLKTNANIAEAEWMAGWISYSFLNDPSTASLHFKNIYNVSSRPISKARGSFWLARAYQDLGQIELAQKWFLESSNYNLTFYGQLANGYLDTKLKFDVNRHPEKVDLNNINSEMVKVYKAIYLLEELKEFKIMKKFIWSIAKDDNTTERLRITKLA
;
A
#
# COMPACT_ATOMS: atom_id res chain seq x y z
N ILE A 1 -6.46 -19.82 26.30
CA ILE A 1 -5.92 -21.14 25.83
C ILE A 1 -6.59 -22.28 26.58
N TYR A 2 -6.64 -22.28 27.93
CA TYR A 2 -7.20 -23.41 28.72
C TYR A 2 -8.62 -23.84 28.31
N LYS A 3 -9.51 -22.90 27.99
CA LYS A 3 -10.90 -23.19 27.59
C LYS A 3 -11.08 -23.87 26.21
N PHE A 4 -10.06 -23.78 25.33
CA PHE A 4 -10.12 -24.23 23.94
C PHE A 4 -8.96 -25.16 23.55
N ASN A 5 -8.24 -25.70 24.53
CA ASN A 5 -7.01 -26.47 24.27
C ASN A 5 -7.29 -27.76 23.49
N SER A 6 -8.46 -28.37 23.68
CA SER A 6 -8.89 -29.54 22.93
C SER A 6 -9.15 -29.31 21.44
N PHE A 7 -9.37 -28.04 21.04
CA PHE A 7 -9.62 -27.64 19.65
C PHE A 7 -8.38 -27.06 18.96
N LEU A 8 -7.28 -26.82 19.69
CA LEU A 8 -6.07 -26.21 19.17
C LEU A 8 -5.02 -27.28 18.88
N ASN A 9 -4.60 -27.35 17.63
CA ASN A 9 -3.48 -28.18 17.20
C ASN A 9 -2.21 -27.34 17.01
N ILE A 10 -1.12 -28.01 16.71
CA ILE A 10 0.21 -27.38 16.51
C ILE A 10 0.17 -26.31 15.39
N GLU A 11 -0.56 -26.53 14.32
CA GLU A 11 -0.67 -25.59 13.20
C GLU A 11 -1.40 -24.30 13.60
N HIS A 12 -2.41 -24.40 14.44
CA HIS A 12 -3.09 -23.23 15.00
C HIS A 12 -2.12 -22.38 15.85
N HIS A 13 -1.25 -23.02 16.63
CA HIS A 13 -0.23 -22.32 17.41
C HIS A 13 0.83 -21.68 16.52
N LYS A 14 1.33 -22.38 15.49
CA LYS A 14 2.27 -21.83 14.50
C LYS A 14 1.70 -20.58 13.84
N LYS A 15 0.47 -20.65 13.30
CA LYS A 15 -0.22 -19.54 12.65
C LYS A 15 -0.39 -18.34 13.60
N ARG A 16 -0.76 -18.61 14.86
CA ARG A 16 -0.93 -17.56 15.87
C ARG A 16 0.38 -16.87 16.21
N ILE A 17 1.45 -17.64 16.42
CA ILE A 17 2.78 -17.11 16.73
C ILE A 17 3.30 -16.29 15.56
N SER A 18 3.23 -16.83 14.34
CA SER A 18 3.61 -16.10 13.12
C SER A 18 2.89 -14.76 13.02
N ASN A 19 1.57 -14.73 13.17
CA ASN A 19 0.78 -13.50 13.13
C ASN A 19 1.19 -12.49 14.24
N LEU A 20 1.51 -12.95 15.44
CA LEU A 20 1.99 -12.10 16.51
C LEU A 20 3.34 -11.47 16.17
N LEU A 21 4.27 -12.26 15.61
CA LEU A 21 5.59 -11.78 15.19
C LEU A 21 5.51 -10.80 14.03
N TRP A 22 4.68 -11.05 13.02
CA TRP A 22 4.40 -10.10 11.93
C TRP A 22 3.87 -8.75 12.45
N ASN A 23 3.18 -8.75 13.60
CA ASN A 23 2.67 -7.55 14.27
C ASN A 23 3.59 -7.04 15.39
N LYS A 24 4.84 -7.55 15.48
CA LYS A 24 5.86 -7.17 16.47
C LYS A 24 5.44 -7.41 17.93
N LYS A 25 4.43 -8.26 18.18
CA LYS A 25 3.96 -8.65 19.52
C LYS A 25 4.80 -9.83 20.07
N TYR A 26 6.13 -9.67 20.06
CA TYR A 26 7.09 -10.74 20.36
C TYR A 26 6.99 -11.26 21.81
N ARG A 27 6.69 -10.39 22.80
CA ARG A 27 6.51 -10.83 24.21
C ARG A 27 5.33 -11.81 24.36
N THR A 28 4.24 -11.59 23.62
CA THR A 28 3.09 -12.52 23.60
C THR A 28 3.42 -13.79 22.83
N ALA A 29 4.14 -13.68 21.71
CA ALA A 29 4.60 -14.84 20.94
C ALA A 29 5.50 -15.74 21.77
N GLN A 30 6.44 -15.19 22.55
CA GLN A 30 7.37 -15.92 23.39
C GLN A 30 6.69 -16.87 24.39
N ARG A 31 5.53 -16.45 24.95
CA ARG A 31 4.76 -17.30 25.87
C ARG A 31 4.12 -18.51 25.19
N LEU A 32 4.01 -18.48 23.87
CA LEU A 32 3.33 -19.51 23.08
C LEU A 32 4.29 -20.50 22.42
N ILE A 33 5.59 -20.22 22.38
CA ILE A 33 6.61 -21.03 21.70
C ILE A 33 6.58 -22.49 22.18
N LYS A 34 6.34 -22.71 23.46
CA LYS A 34 6.28 -24.06 24.05
C LYS A 34 5.20 -24.99 23.45
N TYR A 35 4.24 -24.46 22.69
CA TYR A 35 3.15 -25.23 22.09
C TYR A 35 3.44 -25.67 20.64
N VAL A 36 4.65 -25.44 20.14
CA VAL A 36 5.07 -25.89 18.80
C VAL A 36 6.26 -26.85 18.92
N ASP A 37 6.57 -27.55 17.82
CA ASP A 37 7.70 -28.45 17.74
C ASP A 37 9.06 -27.71 17.91
N LYS A 38 10.10 -28.46 18.27
CA LYS A 38 11.45 -27.91 18.59
C LYS A 38 12.05 -27.08 17.43
N ASP A 39 11.78 -27.45 16.20
CA ASP A 39 12.33 -26.75 15.04
C ASP A 39 11.68 -25.39 14.83
N HIS A 40 10.37 -25.31 14.99
CA HIS A 40 9.66 -24.02 14.98
C HIS A 40 9.93 -23.19 16.24
N GLN A 41 10.24 -23.80 17.38
CA GLN A 41 10.73 -23.06 18.56
C GLN A 41 12.00 -22.27 18.21
N LYS A 42 13.01 -22.93 17.62
CA LYS A 42 14.26 -22.28 17.18
C LYS A 42 14.00 -21.16 16.15
N LEU A 43 13.10 -21.40 15.18
CA LEU A 43 12.70 -20.38 14.22
C LEU A 43 12.12 -19.13 14.90
N TYR A 44 11.16 -19.32 15.81
CA TYR A 44 10.49 -18.20 16.47
C TYR A 44 11.38 -17.50 17.50
N GLU A 45 12.29 -18.21 18.17
CA GLU A 45 13.33 -17.62 19.02
C GLU A 45 14.26 -16.70 18.23
N ALA A 46 14.72 -17.13 17.05
CA ALA A 46 15.52 -16.30 16.16
C ALA A 46 14.76 -15.06 15.69
N ARG A 47 13.49 -15.19 15.30
CA ARG A 47 12.64 -14.07 14.94
C ARG A 47 12.42 -13.10 16.10
N ILE A 48 12.17 -13.61 17.31
CA ILE A 48 12.01 -12.78 18.52
C ILE A 48 13.30 -12.02 18.79
N GLY A 49 14.46 -12.68 18.75
CA GLY A 49 15.76 -12.03 18.93
C GLY A 49 15.99 -10.88 17.95
N LEU A 50 15.66 -11.08 16.68
CA LEU A 50 15.76 -10.05 15.65
C LEU A 50 14.80 -8.87 15.90
N ILE A 51 13.54 -9.15 16.24
CA ILE A 51 12.50 -8.13 16.48
C ILE A 51 12.80 -7.31 17.75
N SER A 52 13.30 -7.96 18.81
CA SER A 52 13.66 -7.32 20.08
C SER A 52 15.05 -6.68 20.09
N PHE A 53 15.84 -6.84 19.03
CA PHE A 53 17.23 -6.39 18.95
C PHE A 53 18.13 -7.01 20.03
N ALA A 54 17.88 -8.26 20.40
CA ALA A 54 18.69 -9.00 21.36
C ALA A 54 20.15 -9.16 20.88
N GLY A 55 21.07 -9.40 21.81
CA GLY A 55 22.42 -9.87 21.50
C GLY A 55 22.39 -11.31 20.96
N GLY A 56 23.46 -11.74 20.27
CA GLY A 56 23.65 -13.14 19.83
C GLY A 56 22.68 -13.61 18.74
N VAL A 57 22.07 -12.70 17.95
CA VAL A 57 21.09 -13.07 16.91
C VAL A 57 21.67 -14.03 15.86
N ASP A 58 22.96 -13.94 15.56
CA ASP A 58 23.59 -14.81 14.57
C ASP A 58 23.65 -16.27 15.10
N GLU A 59 23.87 -16.47 16.39
CA GLU A 59 23.79 -17.78 17.03
C GLU A 59 22.35 -18.33 16.99
N LEU A 60 21.36 -17.50 17.31
CA LEU A 60 19.95 -17.92 17.21
C LEU A 60 19.59 -18.34 15.76
N ILE A 61 20.03 -17.59 14.76
CA ILE A 61 19.81 -17.92 13.34
C ILE A 61 20.54 -19.21 12.95
N SER A 62 21.74 -19.45 13.47
CA SER A 62 22.52 -20.68 13.17
C SER A 62 21.78 -21.94 13.60
N LYS A 63 21.07 -21.89 14.74
CA LYS A 63 20.28 -22.99 15.32
C LYS A 63 19.01 -23.32 14.52
N VAL A 64 18.55 -22.41 13.62
CA VAL A 64 17.37 -22.65 12.79
C VAL A 64 17.66 -23.75 11.77
N PRO A 65 16.83 -24.80 11.66
CA PRO A 65 16.99 -25.85 10.67
C PRO A 65 17.08 -25.32 9.24
N LYS A 66 17.86 -25.99 8.40
CA LYS A 66 18.13 -25.53 7.02
C LYS A 66 16.85 -25.27 6.22
N TYR A 67 15.85 -26.14 6.33
CA TYR A 67 14.58 -26.04 5.62
C TYR A 67 13.69 -24.87 6.08
N LEU A 68 13.95 -24.29 7.28
CA LEU A 68 13.25 -23.12 7.81
C LEU A 68 14.04 -21.80 7.64
N LYS A 69 15.26 -21.85 7.10
CA LYS A 69 16.09 -20.63 6.94
C LYS A 69 15.55 -19.64 5.92
N ASP A 70 14.73 -20.11 4.99
CA ASP A 70 14.06 -19.30 3.99
C ASP A 70 12.60 -18.97 4.39
N ASP A 71 12.20 -19.23 5.68
CA ASP A 71 10.89 -18.78 6.19
C ASP A 71 10.70 -17.28 5.94
N PRO A 72 9.59 -16.88 5.31
CA PRO A 72 9.38 -15.47 4.92
C PRO A 72 9.45 -14.50 6.09
N GLY A 73 8.94 -14.88 7.25
CA GLY A 73 8.99 -14.05 8.44
C GLY A 73 10.40 -13.89 8.99
N LEU A 74 11.19 -14.96 9.00
CA LEU A 74 12.60 -14.91 9.41
C LEU A 74 13.41 -14.02 8.48
N VAL A 75 13.24 -14.19 7.18
CA VAL A 75 13.95 -13.39 6.16
C VAL A 75 13.56 -11.91 6.28
N HIS A 76 12.26 -11.59 6.42
CA HIS A 76 11.80 -10.24 6.67
C HIS A 76 12.44 -9.62 7.91
N ASP A 77 12.45 -10.35 9.04
CA ASP A 77 12.97 -9.84 10.30
C ASP A 77 14.49 -9.64 10.23
N ARG A 78 15.24 -10.51 9.51
CA ARG A 78 16.67 -10.35 9.21
C ARG A 78 16.95 -9.09 8.39
N ILE A 79 16.18 -8.84 7.34
CA ILE A 79 16.31 -7.62 6.51
C ILE A 79 16.06 -6.38 7.37
N ASN A 80 14.94 -6.35 8.10
CA ASN A 80 14.60 -5.22 8.96
C ASN A 80 15.67 -4.94 10.01
N TRP A 81 16.20 -5.99 10.67
CA TRP A 81 17.27 -5.88 11.65
C TRP A 81 18.55 -5.30 11.04
N ARG A 82 18.97 -5.79 9.87
CA ARG A 82 20.14 -5.28 9.14
C ARG A 82 20.00 -3.82 8.75
N ILE A 83 18.83 -3.42 8.22
CA ILE A 83 18.53 -2.01 7.91
C ILE A 83 18.69 -1.15 9.17
N LYS A 84 18.09 -1.56 10.29
CA LYS A 84 18.17 -0.82 11.56
C LYS A 84 19.57 -0.77 12.16
N LYS A 85 20.39 -1.80 11.94
CA LYS A 85 21.81 -1.86 12.32
C LYS A 85 22.74 -1.19 11.28
N LYS A 86 22.19 -0.46 10.30
CA LYS A 86 22.95 0.22 9.23
C LYS A 86 23.81 -0.73 8.36
N LYS A 87 23.48 -2.03 8.34
CA LYS A 87 24.14 -3.07 7.50
C LYS A 87 23.42 -3.14 6.14
N PHE A 88 23.39 -2.04 5.41
CA PHE A 88 22.52 -1.89 4.23
C PHE A 88 22.87 -2.85 3.09
N SER A 89 24.14 -2.99 2.73
CA SER A 89 24.58 -3.91 1.67
C SER A 89 24.04 -5.33 1.90
N SER A 90 24.26 -5.88 3.08
CA SER A 90 23.80 -7.23 3.40
C SER A 90 22.26 -7.37 3.53
N ALA A 91 21.55 -6.26 3.79
CA ALA A 91 20.09 -6.24 3.71
C ALA A 91 19.62 -6.27 2.25
N LEU A 92 20.30 -5.53 1.38
CA LEU A 92 20.02 -5.46 -0.06
C LEU A 92 20.24 -6.82 -0.72
N ASP A 93 21.30 -7.57 -0.34
CA ASP A 93 21.54 -8.94 -0.84
C ASP A 93 20.35 -9.87 -0.58
N LEU A 94 19.78 -9.80 0.63
CA LEU A 94 18.59 -10.58 0.95
C LEU A 94 17.35 -10.13 0.17
N LEU A 95 17.14 -8.83 0.02
CA LEU A 95 16.04 -8.29 -0.77
C LEU A 95 16.14 -8.69 -2.24
N THR A 96 17.35 -8.68 -2.80
CA THR A 96 17.61 -9.08 -4.19
C THR A 96 17.38 -10.58 -4.38
N LYS A 97 17.76 -11.42 -3.39
CA LYS A 97 17.50 -12.86 -3.42
C LYS A 97 16.00 -13.15 -3.48
N ILE A 98 15.19 -12.49 -2.63
CA ILE A 98 13.72 -12.63 -2.63
C ILE A 98 13.13 -12.15 -3.95
N ASN A 99 13.67 -11.09 -4.51
CA ASN A 99 13.17 -10.52 -5.78
C ASN A 99 13.33 -11.46 -6.97
N LYS A 100 14.29 -12.39 -6.91
CA LYS A 100 14.51 -13.44 -7.93
C LYS A 100 13.59 -14.65 -7.75
N THR A 101 13.09 -14.89 -6.55
CA THR A 101 12.11 -15.94 -6.26
C THR A 101 10.73 -15.39 -6.62
N SER A 102 9.83 -16.22 -7.15
CA SER A 102 8.51 -15.80 -7.59
C SER A 102 7.83 -14.91 -6.52
N SER A 103 7.67 -13.62 -6.83
CA SER A 103 7.08 -12.64 -5.91
C SER A 103 5.58 -12.88 -5.68
N GLN A 104 4.94 -13.74 -6.49
CA GLN A 104 3.51 -14.04 -6.40
C GLN A 104 3.16 -14.87 -5.15
N ASP A 105 4.11 -15.66 -4.63
CA ASP A 105 3.92 -16.55 -3.49
C ASP A 105 4.43 -15.96 -2.16
N LEU A 106 4.83 -14.69 -2.17
CA LEU A 106 5.37 -14.06 -0.98
C LEU A 106 4.29 -13.88 0.10
N GLU A 107 4.48 -14.51 1.26
CA GLU A 107 3.66 -14.24 2.44
C GLU A 107 3.86 -12.79 2.87
N ARG A 108 2.79 -12.04 3.02
CA ARG A 108 2.83 -10.64 3.46
C ARG A 108 3.65 -9.69 2.55
N PRO A 109 3.37 -9.61 1.25
CA PRO A 109 4.10 -8.74 0.33
C PRO A 109 4.04 -7.26 0.76
N ASP A 110 2.98 -6.82 1.44
CA ASP A 110 2.83 -5.48 2.03
C ASP A 110 3.93 -5.15 3.06
N LYS A 111 4.36 -6.13 3.85
CA LYS A 111 5.44 -5.96 4.83
C LYS A 111 6.80 -5.85 4.13
N PHE A 112 7.05 -6.69 3.14
CA PHE A 112 8.26 -6.62 2.33
C PHE A 112 8.33 -5.33 1.51
N TRP A 113 7.21 -4.86 0.98
CA TRP A 113 7.16 -3.59 0.26
C TRP A 113 7.67 -2.41 1.10
N LYS A 114 7.37 -2.37 2.38
CA LYS A 114 7.90 -1.32 3.27
C LYS A 114 9.42 -1.32 3.35
N LEU A 115 10.05 -2.49 3.40
CA LEU A 115 11.50 -2.63 3.41
C LEU A 115 12.11 -2.31 2.03
N LYS A 116 11.47 -2.78 0.96
CA LYS A 116 11.86 -2.46 -0.42
C LYS A 116 11.77 -0.95 -0.65
N ASN A 117 10.66 -0.31 -0.32
CA ASN A 117 10.45 1.13 -0.53
C ASN A 117 11.53 1.98 0.17
N TYR A 118 11.85 1.64 1.43
CA TYR A 118 12.97 2.27 2.13
C TYR A 118 14.30 2.08 1.38
N SER A 119 14.58 0.86 0.95
CA SER A 119 15.84 0.52 0.26
C SER A 119 15.93 1.15 -1.12
N ILE A 120 14.82 1.23 -1.85
CA ILE A 120 14.72 1.90 -3.15
C ILE A 120 15.09 3.38 -3.02
N ARG A 121 14.50 4.08 -2.03
CA ARG A 121 14.82 5.51 -1.78
C ARG A 121 16.29 5.70 -1.47
N LYS A 122 16.86 4.83 -0.64
CA LYS A 122 18.28 4.88 -0.33
C LYS A 122 19.18 4.62 -1.55
N LEU A 123 18.78 3.68 -2.42
CA LEU A 123 19.50 3.45 -3.68
C LEU A 123 19.42 4.66 -4.61
N ILE A 124 18.29 5.36 -4.66
CA ILE A 124 18.14 6.62 -5.41
C ILE A 124 19.09 7.69 -4.85
N ASP A 125 19.14 7.85 -3.52
CA ASP A 125 20.07 8.80 -2.86
C ASP A 125 21.54 8.48 -3.17
N GLU A 126 21.88 7.17 -3.29
CA GLU A 126 23.20 6.68 -3.67
C GLU A 126 23.44 6.69 -5.21
N ARG A 127 22.50 7.20 -6.02
CA ARG A 127 22.49 7.21 -7.49
C ARG A 127 22.59 5.82 -8.16
N ARG A 128 22.14 4.78 -7.50
CA ARG A 128 22.11 3.39 -7.97
C ARG A 128 20.73 3.10 -8.59
N PHE A 129 20.41 3.81 -9.66
CA PHE A 129 19.06 3.86 -10.23
C PHE A 129 18.59 2.53 -10.83
N ASP A 130 19.48 1.81 -11.53
CA ASP A 130 19.17 0.48 -12.08
C ASP A 130 18.81 -0.53 -10.99
N GLU A 131 19.52 -0.50 -9.89
CA GLU A 131 19.23 -1.39 -8.75
C GLU A 131 17.93 -0.99 -8.05
N ALA A 132 17.68 0.30 -7.91
CA ALA A 132 16.43 0.83 -7.39
C ALA A 132 15.24 0.37 -8.26
N TYR A 133 15.35 0.50 -9.56
CA TYR A 133 14.33 0.04 -10.51
C TYR A 133 14.09 -1.47 -10.41
N ARG A 134 15.15 -2.28 -10.50
CA ARG A 134 15.06 -3.74 -10.39
C ARG A 134 14.43 -4.21 -9.08
N LEU A 135 14.67 -3.48 -7.97
CA LEU A 135 14.05 -3.81 -6.69
C LEU A 135 12.56 -3.46 -6.65
N THR A 136 12.12 -2.52 -7.50
CA THR A 136 10.74 -2.04 -7.53
C THR A 136 9.81 -2.95 -8.33
N ILE A 137 10.23 -3.40 -9.50
CA ILE A 137 9.34 -4.07 -10.49
C ILE A 137 8.76 -5.40 -10.01
N ASN A 138 9.43 -6.13 -9.13
CA ASN A 138 8.97 -7.41 -8.60
C ASN A 138 8.39 -7.24 -7.19
N HIS A 139 7.33 -6.44 -7.04
CA HIS A 139 6.79 -6.09 -5.73
C HIS A 139 5.89 -7.17 -5.10
N GLY A 140 5.20 -8.00 -5.90
CA GLY A 140 4.30 -9.06 -5.41
C GLY A 140 3.05 -8.56 -4.68
N LEU A 141 2.74 -7.27 -4.78
CA LEU A 141 1.61 -6.64 -4.09
C LEU A 141 0.28 -7.08 -4.69
N LYS A 142 -0.76 -7.19 -3.85
CA LYS A 142 -2.08 -7.72 -4.24
C LYS A 142 -3.19 -6.67 -4.17
N THR A 143 -2.97 -5.55 -3.46
CA THR A 143 -3.99 -4.50 -3.35
C THR A 143 -3.72 -3.37 -4.33
N ASN A 144 -4.75 -2.89 -5.00
CA ASN A 144 -4.65 -1.85 -6.02
C ASN A 144 -3.90 -0.59 -5.54
N ALA A 145 -4.14 -0.15 -4.30
CA ALA A 145 -3.46 1.02 -3.76
C ALA A 145 -1.94 0.82 -3.61
N ASN A 146 -1.51 -0.35 -3.16
CA ASN A 146 -0.09 -0.67 -3.00
C ASN A 146 0.58 -0.91 -4.36
N ILE A 147 -0.14 -1.55 -5.31
CA ILE A 147 0.33 -1.71 -6.70
C ILE A 147 0.55 -0.34 -7.32
N ALA A 148 -0.43 0.57 -7.22
CA ALA A 148 -0.30 1.91 -7.78
C ALA A 148 0.89 2.71 -7.21
N GLU A 149 1.26 2.48 -5.94
CA GLU A 149 2.44 3.09 -5.34
C GLU A 149 3.74 2.50 -5.88
N ALA A 150 3.81 1.17 -6.05
CA ALA A 150 4.98 0.51 -6.62
C ALA A 150 5.19 0.89 -8.10
N GLU A 151 4.12 0.87 -8.88
CA GLU A 151 4.14 1.30 -10.27
C GLU A 151 4.52 2.78 -10.42
N TRP A 152 4.04 3.63 -9.50
CA TRP A 152 4.49 5.02 -9.45
C TRP A 152 5.99 5.12 -9.25
N MET A 153 6.54 4.38 -8.29
CA MET A 153 7.98 4.40 -8.01
C MET A 153 8.79 3.88 -9.20
N ALA A 154 8.34 2.79 -9.85
CA ALA A 154 9.00 2.24 -11.04
C ALA A 154 8.97 3.22 -12.22
N GLY A 155 7.80 3.78 -12.51
CA GLY A 155 7.64 4.78 -13.57
C GLY A 155 8.46 6.04 -13.31
N TRP A 156 8.50 6.52 -12.07
CA TRP A 156 9.30 7.68 -11.69
C TRP A 156 10.80 7.45 -11.85
N ILE A 157 11.29 6.29 -11.43
CA ILE A 157 12.70 5.92 -11.60
C ILE A 157 13.06 5.83 -13.08
N SER A 158 12.26 5.13 -13.88
CA SER A 158 12.48 4.99 -15.32
C SER A 158 12.49 6.34 -16.03
N TYR A 159 11.52 7.19 -15.71
CA TYR A 159 11.37 8.48 -16.35
C TYR A 159 12.47 9.47 -15.95
N SER A 160 12.68 9.66 -14.64
CA SER A 160 13.47 10.78 -14.11
C SER A 160 14.96 10.47 -13.98
N PHE A 161 15.33 9.20 -13.86
CA PHE A 161 16.72 8.81 -13.56
C PHE A 161 17.34 7.89 -14.61
N LEU A 162 16.54 7.06 -15.28
CA LEU A 162 17.02 6.18 -16.35
C LEU A 162 16.79 6.78 -17.75
N ASN A 163 16.10 7.91 -17.85
CA ASN A 163 15.76 8.57 -19.10
C ASN A 163 15.05 7.62 -20.11
N ASP A 164 14.16 6.78 -19.57
CA ASP A 164 13.41 5.80 -20.34
C ASP A 164 11.90 6.09 -20.26
N PRO A 165 11.38 7.05 -21.05
CA PRO A 165 9.96 7.37 -21.06
C PRO A 165 9.10 6.24 -21.62
N SER A 166 9.67 5.33 -22.43
CA SER A 166 8.96 4.17 -22.97
C SER A 166 8.54 3.22 -21.84
N THR A 167 9.51 2.75 -21.05
CA THR A 167 9.24 1.92 -19.88
C THR A 167 8.38 2.64 -18.84
N ALA A 168 8.63 3.92 -18.59
CA ALA A 168 7.85 4.73 -17.68
C ALA A 168 6.36 4.79 -18.07
N SER A 169 6.07 4.89 -19.37
CA SER A 169 4.69 4.94 -19.88
C SER A 169 3.88 3.68 -19.51
N LEU A 170 4.51 2.51 -19.53
CA LEU A 170 3.87 1.25 -19.15
C LEU A 170 3.46 1.25 -17.67
N HIS A 171 4.35 1.72 -16.80
CA HIS A 171 4.08 1.83 -15.38
C HIS A 171 2.99 2.87 -15.07
N PHE A 172 3.05 4.05 -15.69
CA PHE A 172 2.04 5.09 -15.48
C PHE A 172 0.66 4.66 -15.98
N LYS A 173 0.60 3.95 -17.13
CA LYS A 173 -0.64 3.35 -17.64
C LYS A 173 -1.19 2.31 -16.67
N ASN A 174 -0.34 1.51 -16.04
CA ASN A 174 -0.76 0.51 -15.06
C ASN A 174 -1.35 1.18 -13.80
N ILE A 175 -0.79 2.30 -13.33
CA ILE A 175 -1.40 3.09 -12.23
C ILE A 175 -2.84 3.46 -12.57
N TYR A 176 -3.07 4.00 -13.76
CA TYR A 176 -4.40 4.40 -14.22
C TYR A 176 -5.37 3.22 -14.22
N ASN A 177 -4.92 2.06 -14.73
CA ASN A 177 -5.76 0.87 -14.87
C ASN A 177 -6.15 0.23 -13.53
N VAL A 178 -5.20 0.14 -12.58
CA VAL A 178 -5.46 -0.54 -11.29
C VAL A 178 -6.14 0.36 -10.26
N SER A 179 -6.13 1.68 -10.48
CA SER A 179 -6.64 2.63 -9.49
C SER A 179 -8.12 2.91 -9.68
N SER A 180 -8.87 2.93 -8.58
CA SER A 180 -10.23 3.49 -8.53
C SER A 180 -10.26 4.95 -8.04
N ARG A 181 -9.20 5.43 -7.39
CA ARG A 181 -9.13 6.75 -6.78
C ARG A 181 -8.81 7.85 -7.80
N PRO A 182 -9.60 8.94 -7.85
CA PRO A 182 -9.37 10.07 -8.77
C PRO A 182 -7.94 10.62 -8.72
N ILE A 183 -7.38 10.78 -7.52
CA ILE A 183 -6.00 11.29 -7.31
C ILE A 183 -4.97 10.39 -8.00
N SER A 184 -5.12 9.07 -7.90
CA SER A 184 -4.17 8.12 -8.51
C SER A 184 -4.37 8.04 -10.02
N LYS A 185 -5.62 8.08 -10.50
CA LYS A 185 -5.93 8.12 -11.93
C LYS A 185 -5.37 9.38 -12.59
N ALA A 186 -5.61 10.54 -11.99
CA ALA A 186 -5.06 11.81 -12.48
C ALA A 186 -3.54 11.79 -12.55
N ARG A 187 -2.87 11.27 -11.50
CA ARG A 187 -1.41 11.15 -11.49
C ARG A 187 -0.91 10.22 -12.61
N GLY A 188 -1.53 9.04 -12.73
CA GLY A 188 -1.15 8.05 -13.75
C GLY A 188 -1.32 8.60 -15.16
N SER A 189 -2.49 9.20 -15.49
CA SER A 189 -2.76 9.77 -16.81
C SER A 189 -1.87 10.98 -17.11
N PHE A 190 -1.61 11.87 -16.15
CA PHE A 190 -0.72 13.01 -16.34
C PHE A 190 0.71 12.60 -16.70
N TRP A 191 1.30 11.70 -15.91
CA TRP A 191 2.68 11.27 -16.17
C TRP A 191 2.79 10.36 -17.40
N LEU A 192 1.72 9.65 -17.74
CA LEU A 192 1.63 8.92 -19.02
C LEU A 192 1.63 9.89 -20.20
N ALA A 193 0.88 11.00 -20.09
CA ALA A 193 0.89 12.06 -21.11
C ALA A 193 2.29 12.66 -21.27
N ARG A 194 2.98 12.95 -20.15
CA ARG A 194 4.36 13.45 -20.17
C ARG A 194 5.32 12.46 -20.86
N ALA A 195 5.21 11.17 -20.54
CA ALA A 195 6.04 10.15 -21.18
C ALA A 195 5.80 10.07 -22.69
N TYR A 196 4.53 10.14 -23.13
CA TYR A 196 4.21 10.18 -24.58
C TYR A 196 4.70 11.45 -25.26
N GLN A 197 4.66 12.59 -24.57
CA GLN A 197 5.20 13.85 -25.09
C GLN A 197 6.69 13.74 -25.37
N ASP A 198 7.46 13.17 -24.43
CA ASP A 198 8.91 12.99 -24.59
C ASP A 198 9.27 11.92 -25.64
N LEU A 199 8.35 10.99 -25.93
CA LEU A 199 8.44 10.04 -27.04
C LEU A 199 8.04 10.66 -28.40
N GLY A 200 7.66 11.93 -28.47
CA GLY A 200 7.18 12.58 -29.68
C GLY A 200 5.76 12.15 -30.11
N GLN A 201 5.05 11.38 -29.28
CA GLN A 201 3.70 10.89 -29.57
C GLN A 201 2.64 11.92 -29.11
N ILE A 202 2.61 13.05 -29.79
CA ILE A 202 1.87 14.25 -29.35
C ILE A 202 0.36 14.01 -29.25
N GLU A 203 -0.26 13.29 -30.18
CA GLU A 203 -1.70 12.98 -30.15
C GLU A 203 -2.07 12.14 -28.90
N LEU A 204 -1.24 11.13 -28.59
CA LEU A 204 -1.44 10.33 -27.38
C LEU A 204 -1.22 11.16 -26.12
N ALA A 205 -0.22 12.03 -26.11
CA ALA A 205 0.02 12.94 -24.99
C ALA A 205 -1.20 13.84 -24.74
N GLN A 206 -1.74 14.46 -25.77
CA GLN A 206 -2.96 15.31 -25.67
C GLN A 206 -4.16 14.52 -25.14
N LYS A 207 -4.38 13.31 -25.65
CA LYS A 207 -5.45 12.41 -25.17
C LYS A 207 -5.33 12.14 -23.68
N TRP A 208 -4.12 11.83 -23.19
CA TRP A 208 -3.91 11.50 -21.78
C TRP A 208 -3.90 12.74 -20.87
N PHE A 209 -3.48 13.92 -21.36
CA PHE A 209 -3.70 15.17 -20.64
C PHE A 209 -5.20 15.47 -20.49
N LEU A 210 -5.98 15.27 -21.55
CA LEU A 210 -7.44 15.45 -21.50
C LEU A 210 -8.07 14.46 -20.48
N GLU A 211 -7.63 13.21 -20.47
CA GLU A 211 -8.09 12.24 -19.48
C GLU A 211 -7.75 12.67 -18.04
N SER A 212 -6.53 13.18 -17.82
CA SER A 212 -6.14 13.69 -16.51
C SER A 212 -6.97 14.89 -16.07
N SER A 213 -7.29 15.80 -17.00
CA SER A 213 -8.05 17.04 -16.74
C SER A 213 -9.47 16.79 -16.25
N ASN A 214 -10.06 15.61 -16.56
CA ASN A 214 -11.36 15.18 -16.04
C ASN A 214 -11.38 15.06 -14.50
N TYR A 215 -10.22 14.93 -13.87
CA TYR A 215 -10.06 14.88 -12.41
C TYR A 215 -9.70 16.26 -11.84
N ASN A 216 -10.42 17.31 -12.23
CA ASN A 216 -10.13 18.72 -11.99
C ASN A 216 -10.00 19.14 -10.51
N LEU A 217 -10.51 18.35 -9.56
CA LEU A 217 -10.33 18.56 -8.12
C LEU A 217 -9.00 17.98 -7.59
N THR A 218 -8.18 17.39 -8.45
CA THR A 218 -6.87 16.84 -8.07
C THR A 218 -5.73 17.71 -8.60
N PHE A 219 -4.57 17.67 -7.93
CA PHE A 219 -3.38 18.42 -8.34
C PHE A 219 -3.01 18.14 -9.81
N TYR A 220 -2.93 16.87 -10.21
CA TYR A 220 -2.54 16.52 -11.57
C TYR A 220 -3.63 16.81 -12.60
N GLY A 221 -4.90 16.76 -12.21
CA GLY A 221 -5.99 17.22 -13.08
C GLY A 221 -5.92 18.71 -13.39
N GLN A 222 -5.64 19.53 -12.37
CA GLN A 222 -5.44 20.98 -12.56
C GLN A 222 -4.19 21.27 -13.40
N LEU A 223 -3.11 20.55 -13.14
CA LEU A 223 -1.87 20.68 -13.90
C LEU A 223 -2.08 20.32 -15.39
N ALA A 224 -2.85 19.27 -15.68
CA ALA A 224 -3.20 18.87 -17.03
C ALA A 224 -4.03 19.96 -17.76
N ASN A 225 -4.97 20.60 -17.06
CA ASN A 225 -5.70 21.74 -17.62
C ASN A 225 -4.75 22.87 -18.04
N GLY A 226 -3.71 23.16 -17.25
CA GLY A 226 -2.68 24.14 -17.61
C GLY A 226 -1.90 23.75 -18.88
N TYR A 227 -1.60 22.46 -19.07
CA TYR A 227 -0.95 21.96 -20.29
C TYR A 227 -1.83 22.02 -21.53
N LEU A 228 -3.14 21.97 -21.37
CA LEU A 228 -4.12 22.05 -22.47
C LEU A 228 -4.58 23.49 -22.75
N ASP A 229 -4.08 24.47 -22.00
CA ASP A 229 -4.55 25.87 -22.02
C ASP A 229 -6.10 25.98 -21.86
N THR A 230 -6.65 25.07 -21.06
CA THR A 230 -8.08 25.02 -20.79
C THR A 230 -8.41 25.74 -19.49
N LYS A 231 -9.38 26.65 -19.53
CA LYS A 231 -9.87 27.31 -18.30
C LYS A 231 -10.50 26.30 -17.37
N LEU A 232 -10.02 26.28 -16.11
CA LEU A 232 -10.62 25.49 -15.05
C LEU A 232 -12.07 25.93 -14.85
N LYS A 233 -13.01 25.08 -15.23
CA LYS A 233 -14.43 25.28 -14.94
C LYS A 233 -14.71 24.72 -13.54
N PHE A 234 -14.50 25.51 -12.51
CA PHE A 234 -15.06 25.23 -11.19
C PHE A 234 -16.47 25.80 -11.17
N ASP A 235 -17.46 24.96 -11.12
CA ASP A 235 -18.82 25.39 -10.78
C ASP A 235 -18.90 25.58 -9.26
N VAL A 236 -18.34 26.69 -8.81
CA VAL A 236 -18.30 27.07 -7.38
C VAL A 236 -19.72 27.38 -6.85
N ASN A 237 -20.66 27.60 -7.75
CA ASN A 237 -22.05 28.03 -7.42
C ASN A 237 -23.00 26.82 -7.30
N ARG A 238 -22.57 25.61 -7.52
CA ARG A 238 -23.38 24.45 -7.18
C ARG A 238 -23.47 24.32 -5.65
N HIS A 239 -24.33 25.14 -5.07
CA HIS A 239 -24.87 24.81 -3.77
C HIS A 239 -25.59 23.47 -3.91
N PRO A 240 -25.22 22.46 -3.13
CA PRO A 240 -25.95 21.21 -3.16
C PRO A 240 -27.43 21.50 -2.82
N GLU A 241 -28.34 21.17 -3.72
CA GLU A 241 -29.76 21.18 -3.42
C GLU A 241 -30.05 20.34 -2.18
N LYS A 242 -31.00 20.75 -1.33
CA LYS A 242 -31.36 19.95 -0.15
C LYS A 242 -31.67 18.51 -0.55
N VAL A 243 -31.17 17.56 0.23
CA VAL A 243 -31.40 16.13 -0.03
C VAL A 243 -32.89 15.84 0.11
N ASP A 244 -33.56 15.45 -0.95
CA ASP A 244 -34.93 14.96 -0.89
C ASP A 244 -34.91 13.54 -0.25
N LEU A 245 -35.41 13.46 0.99
CA LEU A 245 -35.45 12.22 1.75
C LEU A 245 -36.52 11.26 1.26
N ASN A 246 -37.47 11.71 0.40
CA ASN A 246 -38.56 10.85 -0.09
C ASN A 246 -38.12 9.82 -1.12
N ASN A 247 -36.96 10.03 -1.76
CA ASN A 247 -36.39 9.15 -2.76
C ASN A 247 -35.19 8.32 -2.24
N ILE A 248 -35.12 8.07 -0.95
CA ILE A 248 -34.04 7.33 -0.32
C ILE A 248 -34.54 6.00 0.20
N ASN A 249 -33.73 4.94 0.07
CA ASN A 249 -34.00 3.64 0.67
C ASN A 249 -34.29 3.79 2.19
N SER A 250 -35.29 3.06 2.69
CA SER A 250 -35.77 3.17 4.07
C SER A 250 -34.69 2.94 5.15
N GLU A 251 -33.69 2.12 4.89
CA GLU A 251 -32.53 1.96 5.79
C GLU A 251 -31.63 3.17 5.81
N MET A 252 -31.39 3.80 4.66
CA MET A 252 -30.58 5.00 4.54
C MET A 252 -31.25 6.22 5.17
N VAL A 253 -32.59 6.32 5.14
CA VAL A 253 -33.34 7.37 5.85
C VAL A 253 -32.99 7.40 7.33
N LYS A 254 -32.83 6.23 7.97
CA LYS A 254 -32.44 6.13 9.39
C LYS A 254 -31.04 6.69 9.63
N VAL A 255 -30.10 6.41 8.72
CA VAL A 255 -28.73 6.89 8.81
C VAL A 255 -28.66 8.42 8.63
N TYR A 256 -29.39 8.97 7.67
CA TYR A 256 -29.49 10.43 7.48
C TYR A 256 -30.11 11.11 8.69
N LYS A 257 -31.19 10.58 9.25
CA LYS A 257 -31.77 11.09 10.50
C LYS A 257 -30.80 11.08 11.67
N ALA A 258 -30.00 10.02 11.79
CA ALA A 258 -28.95 9.93 12.81
C ALA A 258 -27.85 10.98 12.60
N ILE A 259 -27.46 11.27 11.35
CA ILE A 259 -26.47 12.30 11.03
C ILE A 259 -26.98 13.68 11.46
N TYR A 260 -28.23 14.05 11.10
CA TYR A 260 -28.84 15.31 11.51
C TYR A 260 -28.96 15.45 13.04
N LEU A 261 -29.38 14.39 13.71
CA LEU A 261 -29.45 14.39 15.17
C LEU A 261 -28.08 14.59 15.83
N LEU A 262 -27.06 13.94 15.28
CA LEU A 262 -25.68 14.08 15.78
C LEU A 262 -25.09 15.47 15.50
N GLU A 263 -25.52 16.13 14.42
CA GLU A 263 -25.17 17.51 14.13
C GLU A 263 -25.80 18.46 15.17
N GLU A 264 -27.09 18.31 15.44
CA GLU A 264 -27.78 19.09 16.49
C GLU A 264 -27.13 18.93 17.86
N LEU A 265 -26.71 17.69 18.19
CA LEU A 265 -26.01 17.37 19.43
C LEU A 265 -24.52 17.79 19.42
N LYS A 266 -24.01 18.33 18.32
CA LYS A 266 -22.59 18.68 18.10
C LYS A 266 -21.62 17.50 18.26
N GLU A 267 -22.08 16.27 18.08
CA GLU A 267 -21.30 15.03 18.18
C GLU A 267 -20.58 14.70 16.86
N PHE A 268 -19.77 15.64 16.37
CA PHE A 268 -19.10 15.57 15.07
C PHE A 268 -18.18 14.34 14.89
N LYS A 269 -17.58 13.81 15.97
CA LYS A 269 -16.74 12.60 15.88
C LYS A 269 -17.55 11.36 15.52
N ILE A 270 -18.77 11.26 16.04
CA ILE A 270 -19.67 10.14 15.77
C ILE A 270 -20.30 10.34 14.40
N MET A 271 -20.79 11.54 14.12
CA MET A 271 -21.34 11.93 12.82
C MET A 271 -20.43 11.56 11.66
N LYS A 272 -19.12 11.87 11.74
CA LYS A 272 -18.13 11.48 10.73
C LYS A 272 -18.11 9.98 10.46
N LYS A 273 -18.31 9.12 11.44
CA LYS A 273 -18.33 7.65 11.22
C LYS A 273 -19.54 7.22 10.38
N PHE A 274 -20.71 7.84 10.60
CA PHE A 274 -21.89 7.59 9.78
C PHE A 274 -21.69 8.09 8.35
N ILE A 275 -21.18 9.31 8.16
CA ILE A 275 -20.84 9.86 6.86
C ILE A 275 -19.86 8.94 6.13
N TRP A 276 -18.79 8.48 6.79
CA TRP A 276 -17.82 7.55 6.19
C TRP A 276 -18.41 6.17 5.85
N SER A 277 -19.40 5.69 6.61
CA SER A 277 -20.04 4.39 6.31
C SER A 277 -20.80 4.44 4.98
N ILE A 278 -21.49 5.56 4.72
CA ILE A 278 -22.22 5.79 3.47
C ILE A 278 -21.24 6.09 2.31
N ALA A 279 -20.20 6.90 2.57
CA ALA A 279 -19.20 7.25 1.55
C ALA A 279 -18.40 6.06 1.01
N LYS A 280 -18.43 4.92 1.71
CA LYS A 280 -17.81 3.66 1.25
C LYS A 280 -18.67 2.89 0.26
N ASP A 281 -19.96 3.18 0.18
CA ASP A 281 -20.84 2.58 -0.80
C ASP A 281 -20.44 3.07 -2.20
N ASP A 282 -20.32 2.16 -3.17
CA ASP A 282 -19.90 2.50 -4.54
C ASP A 282 -21.01 3.23 -5.34
N ASN A 283 -22.16 3.49 -4.73
CA ASN A 283 -23.25 4.22 -5.33
C ASN A 283 -22.91 5.72 -5.45
N THR A 284 -22.66 6.16 -6.67
CA THR A 284 -22.30 7.56 -7.01
C THR A 284 -23.36 8.56 -6.55
N THR A 285 -24.63 8.18 -6.58
CA THR A 285 -25.76 9.03 -6.17
C THR A 285 -25.74 9.28 -4.65
N GLU A 286 -25.45 8.26 -3.86
CA GLU A 286 -25.34 8.39 -2.40
C GLU A 286 -24.11 9.21 -2.00
N ARG A 287 -22.99 9.07 -2.72
CA ARG A 287 -21.79 9.91 -2.50
C ARG A 287 -22.09 11.39 -2.76
N LEU A 288 -22.83 11.70 -3.83
CA LEU A 288 -23.25 13.07 -4.13
C LEU A 288 -24.19 13.62 -3.05
N ARG A 289 -25.09 12.81 -2.50
CA ARG A 289 -25.97 13.21 -1.40
C ARG A 289 -25.22 13.51 -0.11
N ILE A 290 -24.15 12.74 0.19
CA ILE A 290 -23.32 12.95 1.39
C ILE A 290 -22.50 14.23 1.31
N THR A 291 -21.95 14.58 0.14
CA THR A 291 -21.23 15.85 -0.02
C THR A 291 -22.14 17.07 0.21
N LYS A 292 -23.48 16.87 0.26
CA LYS A 292 -24.46 17.88 0.61
C LYS A 292 -24.68 18.03 2.13
N LEU A 293 -24.17 17.07 2.94
CA LEU A 293 -24.30 17.03 4.39
C LEU A 293 -23.00 17.39 5.12
N ALA A 294 -21.87 17.47 4.41
CA ALA A 294 -20.55 17.80 4.95
C ALA A 294 -20.23 19.27 4.84
#